data_979118046b026b340f1ac25e1bafab60
#
_entry.id   979118046b026b340f1ac25e1bafab60
#
_cell.length_a   1.000
_cell.length_b   1.000
_cell.length_c   1.000
_cell.angle_alpha   90.00
_cell.angle_beta   90.00
_cell.angle_gamma   90.00
#
_symmetry.space_group_name_H-M   'P 1'
#
loop_
_entity.id
_entity.type
_entity.pdbx_description
1 polymer ?
#
loop_
_entity_poly.entity_id
_entity_poly.type
_entity_poly.pdbx_seq_one_letter_code
_entity_poly.pdbx_strand_id
1 'polypeptide(L)'
;LTVNSLADSVFSGEFGAEGETGGLLKTGAASFTLAGQNNYTGDTTVSAGKLSLSGDSNIEKSGNVRLNRDATLDISATTNGTMVNNLTGDEGSHVVLGDRLLTVNSLADSVFSGEISGNGSLIKKGQGDMTLDGINSYQGITRIDQGNLRINSDQSLGGGNKNNSDLIMNGGGLKIFGSFASDRDVYFNADGDISVDKDMSSSWNKIHTGDYKFTKSGEGELIVRNGGDASEISLMNGALTLINLNMNSEKQDALLNVNNGVLNIIGGDVSAKNDLIYITGDSTINLDNVSIKSSGNGMRLSDNVQSTLSLRNQYTDMPILVEGKNSILNINAGDNTTLASNMHKSDESTINLNLMNNSSNWVISQRTDVDNVRNSGNIIFSPLNKSEFNNLNIKGDYSGGNGTITLNTVLNKGGDKDQQLSDKVLIKGNVSGETVLKVVPQGNGDNTASAPGNIFSSRDGISLVQVGGDAADNAFKLDREYISTGTKSPYQYRLFTYRGDQVDQQSNFLGDKPVNVDFRLQTAYLDSSGNVVPGVDPDYNNSNNENGNG
;
A
#
# COMPACT_ATOMS: atom_id res chain seq x y z
N LEU A 1 -0.12 54.57 -18.46
CA LEU A 1 -0.80 54.93 -19.72
C LEU A 1 -2.20 54.33 -19.73
N THR A 2 -3.19 55.15 -20.15
CA THR A 2 -4.56 54.68 -20.42
C THR A 2 -4.82 54.77 -21.92
N VAL A 3 -5.27 53.66 -22.52
CA VAL A 3 -5.69 53.58 -23.92
C VAL A 3 -7.18 53.24 -23.97
N ASN A 4 -7.97 54.21 -24.43
CA ASN A 4 -9.40 54.03 -24.65
C ASN A 4 -9.66 53.72 -26.13
N SER A 5 -9.85 52.45 -26.47
CA SER A 5 -10.00 51.96 -27.84
C SER A 5 -11.46 52.04 -28.28
N LEU A 6 -11.82 53.03 -29.08
CA LEU A 6 -13.14 53.19 -29.70
C LEU A 6 -13.21 52.53 -31.10
N ALA A 7 -12.05 52.29 -31.71
CA ALA A 7 -11.86 51.55 -32.95
C ALA A 7 -10.58 50.68 -32.83
N ASP A 8 -10.49 49.64 -33.65
CA ASP A 8 -9.32 48.79 -33.69
C ASP A 8 -8.06 49.56 -34.09
N SER A 9 -6.98 49.38 -33.36
CA SER A 9 -5.72 50.09 -33.59
C SER A 9 -4.52 49.23 -33.27
N VAL A 10 -3.38 49.55 -33.93
CA VAL A 10 -2.11 48.88 -33.79
C VAL A 10 -1.05 49.88 -33.37
N PHE A 11 -0.29 49.53 -32.34
CA PHE A 11 0.88 50.27 -31.90
C PHE A 11 2.15 49.47 -32.13
N SER A 12 3.00 49.94 -33.02
CA SER A 12 4.26 49.27 -33.40
C SER A 12 5.50 49.90 -32.74
N GLY A 13 5.30 50.91 -31.90
CA GLY A 13 6.36 51.59 -31.15
C GLY A 13 6.74 50.86 -29.87
N GLU A 14 7.65 51.43 -29.14
CA GLU A 14 8.12 50.93 -27.84
C GLU A 14 7.28 51.55 -26.71
N PHE A 15 6.78 50.70 -25.80
CA PHE A 15 6.10 51.12 -24.58
C PHE A 15 7.03 51.04 -23.38
N GLY A 16 7.30 52.20 -22.76
CA GLY A 16 8.15 52.32 -21.57
C GLY A 16 9.65 52.23 -21.90
N ALA A 17 10.45 53.10 -21.29
CA ALA A 17 11.88 53.01 -21.31
C ALA A 17 12.34 51.98 -20.24
N GLU A 18 13.56 51.49 -20.38
CA GLU A 18 14.13 50.56 -19.41
C GLU A 18 14.19 51.18 -18.00
N GLY A 19 13.57 50.53 -17.03
CA GLY A 19 13.49 50.98 -15.63
C GLY A 19 12.28 51.85 -15.26
N GLU A 20 11.38 52.13 -16.20
CA GLU A 20 10.14 52.86 -15.90
C GLU A 20 9.09 51.96 -15.25
N THR A 21 8.41 52.49 -14.22
CA THR A 21 7.41 51.77 -13.42
C THR A 21 5.97 51.95 -13.89
N GLY A 22 5.76 52.64 -15.03
CA GLY A 22 4.43 52.86 -15.61
C GLY A 22 3.75 51.56 -16.04
N GLY A 23 2.43 51.50 -16.01
CA GLY A 23 1.61 50.38 -16.46
C GLY A 23 0.72 50.74 -17.64
N LEU A 24 -0.05 49.77 -18.14
CA LEU A 24 -1.02 49.93 -19.22
C LEU A 24 -2.44 49.61 -18.73
N LEU A 25 -3.35 50.58 -18.88
CA LEU A 25 -4.77 50.37 -18.70
C LEU A 25 -5.46 50.47 -20.08
N LYS A 26 -5.98 49.35 -20.56
CA LYS A 26 -6.76 49.25 -21.79
C LYS A 26 -8.25 49.32 -21.46
N THR A 27 -8.93 50.32 -22.00
CA THR A 27 -10.38 50.52 -21.90
C THR A 27 -11.00 50.58 -23.29
N GLY A 28 -12.33 50.73 -23.38
CA GLY A 28 -13.06 50.77 -24.64
C GLY A 28 -13.23 49.37 -25.27
N ALA A 29 -14.29 49.22 -26.07
CA ALA A 29 -14.75 47.92 -26.58
C ALA A 29 -13.92 47.37 -27.75
N ALA A 30 -13.15 48.20 -28.44
CA ALA A 30 -12.38 47.81 -29.61
C ALA A 30 -11.03 47.16 -29.25
N SER A 31 -10.37 46.56 -30.23
CA SER A 31 -9.05 45.94 -30.10
C SER A 31 -7.92 46.97 -30.07
N PHE A 32 -6.95 46.77 -29.20
CA PHE A 32 -5.67 47.43 -29.21
C PHE A 32 -4.55 46.41 -29.35
N THR A 33 -3.78 46.48 -30.44
CA THR A 33 -2.70 45.54 -30.74
C THR A 33 -1.35 46.17 -30.45
N LEU A 34 -0.54 45.51 -29.63
CA LEU A 34 0.87 45.81 -29.42
C LEU A 34 1.71 44.96 -30.37
N ALA A 35 2.48 45.61 -31.25
CA ALA A 35 3.34 44.95 -32.24
C ALA A 35 4.82 45.28 -32.05
N GLY A 36 5.16 46.16 -31.10
CA GLY A 36 6.54 46.57 -30.77
C GLY A 36 7.03 45.99 -29.45
N GLN A 37 8.17 46.48 -29.01
CA GLN A 37 8.77 46.09 -27.70
C GLN A 37 8.08 46.84 -26.56
N ASN A 38 7.80 46.13 -25.47
CA ASN A 38 7.17 46.74 -24.31
C ASN A 38 8.06 46.52 -23.08
N ASN A 39 8.57 47.59 -22.49
CA ASN A 39 9.55 47.56 -21.41
C ASN A 39 9.02 48.06 -20.07
N TYR A 40 7.75 48.43 -19.99
CA TYR A 40 7.13 48.92 -18.74
C TYR A 40 7.03 47.77 -17.71
N THR A 41 7.23 48.14 -16.45
CA THR A 41 7.26 47.19 -15.33
C THR A 41 6.01 47.24 -14.43
N GLY A 42 5.15 48.25 -14.63
CA GLY A 42 3.87 48.33 -13.93
C GLY A 42 2.85 47.32 -14.47
N ASP A 43 1.65 47.37 -13.91
CA ASP A 43 0.61 46.39 -14.25
C ASP A 43 0.00 46.63 -15.63
N THR A 44 -0.44 45.54 -16.26
CA THR A 44 -1.30 45.55 -17.43
C THR A 44 -2.71 45.19 -17.01
N THR A 45 -3.65 46.11 -17.18
CA THR A 45 -5.07 45.88 -16.91
C THR A 45 -5.87 46.03 -18.21
N VAL A 46 -6.61 44.98 -18.58
CA VAL A 46 -7.59 45.04 -19.67
C VAL A 46 -8.97 45.16 -19.04
N SER A 47 -9.50 46.39 -19.04
CA SER A 47 -10.77 46.70 -18.39
C SER A 47 -11.97 46.40 -19.29
N ALA A 48 -11.79 46.52 -20.61
CA ALA A 48 -12.80 46.20 -21.61
C ALA A 48 -12.15 45.97 -22.98
N GLY A 49 -12.87 45.29 -23.87
CA GLY A 49 -12.41 44.96 -25.21
C GLY A 49 -11.24 44.00 -25.23
N LYS A 50 -10.36 44.16 -26.21
CA LYS A 50 -9.27 43.19 -26.44
C LYS A 50 -7.89 43.88 -26.50
N LEU A 51 -6.96 43.37 -25.73
CA LEU A 51 -5.53 43.62 -25.90
C LEU A 51 -4.92 42.47 -26.69
N SER A 52 -4.34 42.73 -27.86
CA SER A 52 -3.67 41.74 -28.69
C SER A 52 -2.16 41.96 -28.72
N LEU A 53 -1.41 40.88 -28.73
CA LEU A 53 0.03 40.88 -28.99
C LEU A 53 0.28 40.27 -30.37
N SER A 54 1.18 40.85 -31.18
CA SER A 54 1.52 40.34 -32.50
C SER A 54 3.03 40.29 -32.74
N GLY A 55 3.47 39.39 -33.60
CA GLY A 55 4.88 39.19 -33.88
C GLY A 55 5.68 38.81 -32.63
N ASP A 56 6.79 39.48 -32.39
CA ASP A 56 7.66 39.23 -31.24
C ASP A 56 7.31 40.12 -30.02
N SER A 57 6.19 40.81 -30.09
CA SER A 57 5.71 41.66 -28.99
C SER A 57 5.37 40.83 -27.76
N ASN A 58 5.78 41.29 -26.60
CA ASN A 58 5.50 40.69 -25.31
C ASN A 58 5.25 41.76 -24.24
N ILE A 59 4.74 41.31 -23.10
CA ILE A 59 4.53 42.10 -21.89
C ILE A 59 5.14 41.41 -20.66
N GLU A 60 6.23 40.68 -20.85
CA GLU A 60 6.86 39.85 -19.83
C GLU A 60 7.45 40.63 -18.65
N LYS A 61 7.73 41.94 -18.83
CA LYS A 61 8.22 42.79 -17.76
C LYS A 61 7.11 43.39 -16.92
N SER A 62 5.85 43.36 -17.40
CA SER A 62 4.70 43.84 -16.63
C SER A 62 4.52 43.04 -15.33
N GLY A 63 4.34 43.75 -14.22
CA GLY A 63 4.29 43.15 -12.88
C GLY A 63 3.12 42.19 -12.67
N ASN A 64 1.93 42.60 -13.09
CA ASN A 64 0.70 41.83 -13.04
C ASN A 64 -0.09 42.01 -14.33
N VAL A 65 -0.80 40.94 -14.74
CA VAL A 65 -1.77 41.02 -15.85
C VAL A 65 -3.16 40.74 -15.31
N ARG A 66 -4.05 41.72 -15.40
CA ARG A 66 -5.43 41.61 -14.94
C ARG A 66 -6.42 41.77 -16.09
N LEU A 67 -7.35 40.82 -16.18
CA LEU A 67 -8.48 40.88 -17.12
C LEU A 67 -9.80 41.02 -16.35
N ASN A 68 -10.49 42.12 -16.59
CA ASN A 68 -11.84 42.32 -16.03
C ASN A 68 -12.85 41.46 -16.80
N ARG A 69 -14.08 41.36 -16.29
CA ARG A 69 -15.18 40.67 -16.97
C ARG A 69 -15.32 41.16 -18.42
N ASP A 70 -15.51 40.24 -19.35
CA ASP A 70 -15.64 40.43 -20.79
C ASP A 70 -14.39 41.01 -21.49
N ALA A 71 -13.27 41.18 -20.78
CA ALA A 71 -12.01 41.58 -21.37
C ALA A 71 -11.25 40.37 -21.94
N THR A 72 -10.46 40.61 -23.01
CA THR A 72 -9.70 39.57 -23.70
C THR A 72 -8.23 39.98 -23.82
N LEU A 73 -7.36 39.03 -23.51
CA LEU A 73 -5.95 39.02 -23.92
C LEU A 73 -5.79 38.02 -25.07
N ASP A 74 -5.36 38.49 -26.25
CA ASP A 74 -5.19 37.65 -27.44
C ASP A 74 -3.71 37.57 -27.82
N ILE A 75 -3.12 36.38 -27.73
CA ILE A 75 -1.73 36.11 -28.09
C ILE A 75 -1.59 35.29 -29.39
N SER A 76 -2.69 35.01 -30.07
CA SER A 76 -2.74 34.13 -31.24
C SER A 76 -1.88 34.59 -32.40
N ALA A 77 -1.63 35.91 -32.53
CA ALA A 77 -0.79 36.49 -33.57
C ALA A 77 0.69 36.64 -33.20
N THR A 78 1.10 36.20 -32.02
CA THR A 78 2.53 36.18 -31.64
C THR A 78 3.31 35.12 -32.43
N THR A 79 4.62 35.33 -32.61
CA THR A 79 5.49 34.39 -33.33
C THR A 79 5.66 33.09 -32.54
N ASN A 80 5.99 33.18 -31.22
CA ASN A 80 6.39 32.03 -30.38
C ASN A 80 5.57 31.92 -29.07
N GLY A 81 4.46 32.59 -28.95
CA GLY A 81 3.74 32.71 -27.69
C GLY A 81 4.28 33.83 -26.80
N THR A 82 3.90 33.87 -25.56
CA THR A 82 4.31 34.91 -24.61
C THR A 82 4.33 34.41 -23.17
N MET A 83 5.05 35.16 -22.34
CA MET A 83 5.02 35.02 -20.90
C MET A 83 4.32 36.20 -20.25
N VAL A 84 3.49 35.96 -19.25
CA VAL A 84 2.87 36.97 -18.42
C VAL A 84 3.11 36.70 -16.95
N ASN A 85 3.21 37.73 -16.13
CA ASN A 85 3.35 37.61 -14.70
C ASN A 85 1.99 37.70 -14.00
N ASN A 86 1.78 36.90 -12.97
CA ASN A 86 0.64 36.97 -12.04
C ASN A 86 -0.70 37.21 -12.75
N LEU A 87 -1.05 36.30 -13.69
CA LEU A 87 -2.30 36.42 -14.44
C LEU A 87 -3.50 36.26 -13.51
N THR A 88 -4.35 37.31 -13.49
CA THR A 88 -5.65 37.31 -12.82
C THR A 88 -6.76 37.64 -13.82
N GLY A 89 -7.95 37.08 -13.61
CA GLY A 89 -9.07 37.32 -14.49
C GLY A 89 -10.39 37.05 -13.81
N ASP A 90 -11.34 37.95 -14.01
CA ASP A 90 -12.71 37.78 -13.53
C ASP A 90 -13.43 36.70 -14.35
N GLU A 91 -14.50 36.12 -13.81
CA GLU A 91 -15.40 35.25 -14.57
C GLU A 91 -15.88 35.98 -15.84
N GLY A 92 -15.86 35.30 -16.99
CA GLY A 92 -16.20 35.88 -18.29
C GLY A 92 -15.05 36.63 -18.97
N SER A 93 -13.86 36.70 -18.37
CA SER A 93 -12.65 37.17 -19.08
C SER A 93 -12.06 36.03 -19.95
N HIS A 94 -11.28 36.42 -20.97
CA HIS A 94 -10.76 35.48 -21.95
C HIS A 94 -9.27 35.66 -22.22
N VAL A 95 -8.55 34.54 -22.39
CA VAL A 95 -7.22 34.48 -23.01
C VAL A 95 -7.31 33.62 -24.25
N VAL A 96 -6.96 34.17 -25.41
CA VAL A 96 -6.99 33.47 -26.70
C VAL A 96 -5.57 33.10 -27.10
N LEU A 97 -5.27 31.79 -27.11
CA LEU A 97 -3.94 31.25 -27.44
C LEU A 97 -3.71 31.15 -28.95
N GLY A 98 -4.74 30.83 -29.74
CA GLY A 98 -4.53 30.29 -31.06
C GLY A 98 -3.75 28.97 -30.97
N ASP A 99 -2.66 28.85 -31.69
CA ASP A 99 -1.73 27.71 -31.63
C ASP A 99 -0.48 28.02 -30.74
N ARG A 100 -0.55 29.04 -29.88
CA ARG A 100 0.61 29.58 -29.18
C ARG A 100 0.72 29.08 -27.76
N LEU A 101 1.94 29.15 -27.22
CA LEU A 101 2.25 28.82 -25.85
C LEU A 101 2.05 30.05 -24.96
N LEU A 102 1.27 29.91 -23.91
CA LEU A 102 1.21 30.87 -22.81
C LEU A 102 2.05 30.35 -21.64
N THR A 103 3.00 31.14 -21.20
CA THR A 103 3.70 30.88 -19.93
C THR A 103 3.21 31.88 -18.90
N VAL A 104 2.69 31.40 -17.78
CA VAL A 104 2.31 32.23 -16.63
C VAL A 104 3.37 32.10 -15.55
N ASN A 105 4.07 33.18 -15.27
CA ASN A 105 5.08 33.29 -14.24
C ASN A 105 4.44 33.88 -12.96
N SER A 106 4.04 33.00 -12.03
CA SER A 106 3.39 33.41 -10.79
C SER A 106 4.45 33.81 -9.75
N LEU A 107 4.73 35.11 -9.66
CA LEU A 107 5.61 35.66 -8.62
C LEU A 107 4.89 35.76 -7.27
N ALA A 108 3.57 35.85 -7.30
CA ALA A 108 2.65 35.80 -6.16
C ALA A 108 1.44 34.94 -6.51
N ASP A 109 0.64 34.60 -5.52
CA ASP A 109 -0.60 33.85 -5.72
C ASP A 109 -1.58 34.62 -6.57
N SER A 110 -2.22 33.94 -7.52
CA SER A 110 -3.16 34.54 -8.46
C SER A 110 -4.33 33.62 -8.76
N VAL A 111 -5.47 34.20 -9.12
CA VAL A 111 -6.69 33.49 -9.50
C VAL A 111 -7.14 33.95 -10.88
N PHE A 112 -7.31 33.00 -11.79
CA PHE A 112 -7.89 33.23 -13.10
C PHE A 112 -9.20 32.43 -13.21
N SER A 113 -10.33 33.15 -13.19
CA SER A 113 -11.68 32.57 -13.26
C SER A 113 -12.30 32.67 -14.67
N GLY A 114 -11.55 33.19 -15.63
CA GLY A 114 -11.95 33.29 -17.03
C GLY A 114 -11.70 32.01 -17.82
N GLU A 115 -11.77 32.11 -19.15
CA GLU A 115 -11.52 31.04 -20.10
C GLU A 115 -10.20 31.24 -20.85
N ILE A 116 -9.34 30.23 -20.86
CA ILE A 116 -8.20 30.13 -21.78
C ILE A 116 -8.62 29.19 -22.92
N SER A 117 -8.53 29.66 -24.16
CA SER A 117 -9.01 28.96 -25.36
C SER A 117 -7.96 28.89 -26.47
N GLY A 118 -8.16 27.99 -27.45
CA GLY A 118 -7.29 27.78 -28.60
C GLY A 118 -6.63 26.39 -28.60
N ASN A 119 -5.75 26.13 -29.57
CA ASN A 119 -5.01 24.85 -29.67
C ASN A 119 -3.67 24.87 -28.91
N GLY A 120 -3.29 26.05 -28.39
CA GLY A 120 -2.03 26.23 -27.69
C GLY A 120 -1.95 25.52 -26.34
N SER A 121 -0.81 25.69 -25.69
CA SER A 121 -0.46 25.03 -24.42
C SER A 121 -0.24 26.06 -23.31
N LEU A 122 -0.27 25.58 -22.06
CA LEU A 122 -0.07 26.38 -20.86
C LEU A 122 1.14 25.86 -20.06
N ILE A 123 2.04 26.76 -19.68
CA ILE A 123 3.12 26.49 -18.72
C ILE A 123 2.92 27.38 -17.49
N LYS A 124 2.92 26.75 -16.32
CA LYS A 124 2.95 27.43 -15.02
C LYS A 124 4.38 27.49 -14.50
N LYS A 125 4.91 28.69 -14.28
CA LYS A 125 6.21 28.97 -13.64
C LYS A 125 6.04 29.84 -12.40
N GLY A 126 7.17 30.12 -11.73
CA GLY A 126 7.21 30.98 -10.54
C GLY A 126 6.70 30.27 -9.29
N GLN A 127 7.12 30.78 -8.13
CA GLN A 127 6.88 30.11 -6.82
C GLN A 127 5.48 30.35 -6.25
N GLY A 128 4.74 31.35 -6.73
CA GLY A 128 3.36 31.59 -6.30
C GLY A 128 2.39 30.54 -6.86
N ASP A 129 1.28 30.36 -6.19
CA ASP A 129 0.20 29.46 -6.64
C ASP A 129 -0.65 30.16 -7.70
N MET A 130 -0.97 29.46 -8.78
CA MET A 130 -1.96 29.90 -9.77
C MET A 130 -3.21 29.04 -9.64
N THR A 131 -4.34 29.67 -9.38
CA THR A 131 -5.64 29.00 -9.33
C THR A 131 -6.38 29.17 -10.66
N LEU A 132 -6.79 28.07 -11.26
CA LEU A 132 -7.67 27.97 -12.40
C LEU A 132 -9.02 27.41 -11.94
N ASP A 133 -9.97 28.24 -11.62
CA ASP A 133 -11.30 27.82 -11.17
C ASP A 133 -12.39 28.00 -12.25
N GLY A 134 -12.03 28.58 -13.41
CA GLY A 134 -12.86 28.63 -14.59
C GLY A 134 -12.81 27.41 -15.47
N ILE A 135 -13.72 27.34 -16.44
CA ILE A 135 -13.73 26.30 -17.50
C ILE A 135 -12.85 26.79 -18.65
N ASN A 136 -11.80 26.03 -18.95
CA ASN A 136 -10.87 26.30 -20.04
C ASN A 136 -11.13 25.34 -21.22
N SER A 137 -10.83 25.80 -22.43
CA SER A 137 -11.07 25.03 -23.66
C SER A 137 -9.82 24.88 -24.54
N TYR A 138 -8.63 25.29 -24.07
CA TYR A 138 -7.40 25.08 -24.82
C TYR A 138 -7.10 23.59 -25.00
N GLN A 139 -6.49 23.22 -26.15
CA GLN A 139 -6.33 21.82 -26.55
C GLN A 139 -4.93 21.25 -26.31
N GLY A 140 -3.96 22.10 -26.01
CA GLY A 140 -2.58 21.65 -25.78
C GLY A 140 -2.33 21.10 -24.39
N ILE A 141 -1.06 20.81 -24.10
CA ILE A 141 -0.63 20.30 -22.80
C ILE A 141 -0.66 21.39 -21.73
N THR A 142 -0.74 20.94 -20.48
CA THR A 142 -0.45 21.77 -19.30
C THR A 142 0.83 21.25 -18.65
N ARG A 143 1.81 22.15 -18.45
CA ARG A 143 3.07 21.82 -17.77
C ARG A 143 3.28 22.70 -16.54
N ILE A 144 3.67 22.10 -15.44
CA ILE A 144 3.92 22.80 -14.18
C ILE A 144 5.42 22.70 -13.87
N ASP A 145 6.13 23.82 -14.03
CA ASP A 145 7.60 23.89 -13.86
C ASP A 145 7.97 24.29 -12.43
N GLN A 146 7.23 25.20 -11.81
CA GLN A 146 7.52 25.73 -10.47
C GLN A 146 6.24 26.18 -9.76
N GLY A 147 6.27 26.21 -8.42
CA GLY A 147 5.10 26.54 -7.60
C GLY A 147 3.97 25.55 -7.80
N ASN A 148 2.74 25.96 -7.51
CA ASN A 148 1.60 25.07 -7.65
C ASN A 148 0.57 25.62 -8.63
N LEU A 149 -0.04 24.72 -9.39
CA LEU A 149 -1.27 24.95 -10.11
C LEU A 149 -2.43 24.38 -9.27
N ARG A 150 -3.43 25.21 -8.97
CA ARG A 150 -4.62 24.83 -8.21
C ARG A 150 -5.82 24.71 -9.13
N ILE A 151 -6.51 23.57 -9.07
CA ILE A 151 -7.66 23.25 -9.94
C ILE A 151 -8.80 22.62 -9.14
N ASN A 152 -10.03 22.82 -9.61
CA ASN A 152 -11.24 22.25 -8.99
C ASN A 152 -12.00 21.28 -9.92
N SER A 153 -11.60 21.17 -11.18
CA SER A 153 -12.23 20.29 -12.17
C SER A 153 -11.23 19.87 -13.24
N ASP A 154 -11.54 18.82 -14.00
CA ASP A 154 -10.76 18.42 -15.17
C ASP A 154 -10.73 19.53 -16.24
N GLN A 155 -11.83 20.26 -16.40
CA GLN A 155 -11.97 21.35 -17.36
C GLN A 155 -11.11 22.57 -16.99
N SER A 156 -10.61 22.70 -15.77
CA SER A 156 -9.60 23.70 -15.44
C SER A 156 -8.34 23.56 -16.30
N LEU A 157 -8.03 22.36 -16.79
CA LEU A 157 -6.86 22.02 -17.60
C LEU A 157 -7.14 22.00 -19.12
N GLY A 158 -8.20 22.64 -19.56
CA GLY A 158 -8.57 22.73 -20.96
C GLY A 158 -9.57 21.69 -21.45
N GLY A 159 -10.05 21.85 -22.66
CA GLY A 159 -11.07 21.00 -23.28
C GLY A 159 -10.59 19.66 -23.86
N GLY A 160 -9.32 19.46 -23.94
CA GLY A 160 -8.52 18.31 -24.32
C GLY A 160 -9.07 17.35 -25.38
N ASN A 161 -8.40 17.30 -26.51
CA ASN A 161 -8.46 16.08 -27.34
C ASN A 161 -7.59 15.03 -26.64
N LYS A 162 -8.10 13.82 -26.37
CA LYS A 162 -7.48 12.75 -25.57
C LYS A 162 -6.01 12.41 -25.87
N ASN A 163 -5.46 12.92 -26.96
CA ASN A 163 -4.10 12.63 -27.38
C ASN A 163 -3.08 13.74 -27.11
N ASN A 164 -3.50 14.97 -26.70
CA ASN A 164 -2.59 16.11 -26.55
C ASN A 164 -2.81 16.91 -25.26
N SER A 165 -3.67 16.47 -24.38
CA SER A 165 -4.06 17.24 -23.18
C SER A 165 -3.51 16.72 -21.88
N ASP A 166 -2.40 15.99 -21.95
CA ASP A 166 -1.76 15.43 -20.78
C ASP A 166 -1.22 16.52 -19.83
N LEU A 167 -1.10 16.14 -18.58
CA LEU A 167 -0.47 16.95 -17.54
C LEU A 167 0.99 16.54 -17.39
N ILE A 168 1.90 17.53 -17.44
CA ILE A 168 3.33 17.31 -17.24
C ILE A 168 3.77 17.98 -15.94
N MET A 169 4.25 17.17 -15.00
CA MET A 169 4.88 17.60 -13.76
C MET A 169 6.39 17.76 -14.02
N ASN A 170 6.88 18.99 -14.04
CA ASN A 170 8.27 19.33 -14.38
C ASN A 170 8.96 20.09 -13.24
N GLY A 171 8.68 19.72 -11.99
CA GLY A 171 9.26 20.32 -10.80
C GLY A 171 8.28 21.15 -9.95
N GLY A 172 7.08 21.43 -10.45
CA GLY A 172 6.00 22.07 -9.69
C GLY A 172 5.01 21.07 -9.11
N GLY A 173 4.01 21.56 -8.39
CA GLY A 173 2.95 20.80 -7.75
C GLY A 173 1.56 21.05 -8.35
N LEU A 174 0.68 20.07 -8.20
CA LEU A 174 -0.74 20.20 -8.51
C LEU A 174 -1.55 20.16 -7.21
N LYS A 175 -2.38 21.14 -6.96
CA LYS A 175 -3.29 21.19 -5.82
C LYS A 175 -4.74 21.09 -6.30
N ILE A 176 -5.45 20.08 -5.81
CA ILE A 176 -6.82 19.77 -6.21
C ILE A 176 -7.77 20.13 -5.08
N PHE A 177 -8.69 21.07 -5.33
CA PHE A 177 -9.69 21.52 -4.37
C PHE A 177 -11.14 21.25 -4.83
N GLY A 178 -11.32 20.23 -5.68
CA GLY A 178 -12.61 19.73 -6.15
C GLY A 178 -12.58 18.22 -6.35
N SER A 179 -13.76 17.62 -6.44
CA SER A 179 -13.88 16.18 -6.75
C SER A 179 -14.24 16.00 -8.21
N PHE A 180 -13.41 15.24 -8.95
CA PHE A 180 -13.61 14.99 -10.38
C PHE A 180 -12.85 13.75 -10.86
N ALA A 181 -13.22 13.28 -12.05
CA ALA A 181 -12.48 12.27 -12.80
C ALA A 181 -11.85 12.91 -14.05
N SER A 182 -10.60 12.56 -14.32
CA SER A 182 -9.86 12.96 -15.51
C SER A 182 -9.44 11.75 -16.32
N ASP A 183 -9.57 11.82 -17.63
CA ASP A 183 -9.04 10.79 -18.56
C ASP A 183 -7.61 11.12 -19.04
N ARG A 184 -6.98 12.14 -18.46
CA ARG A 184 -5.62 12.55 -18.78
C ARG A 184 -4.60 11.60 -18.18
N ASP A 185 -3.49 11.42 -18.88
CA ASP A 185 -2.27 10.85 -18.31
C ASP A 185 -1.44 11.94 -17.63
N VAL A 186 -0.72 11.56 -16.58
CA VAL A 186 0.20 12.45 -15.85
C VAL A 186 1.62 11.96 -16.06
N TYR A 187 2.48 12.81 -16.60
CA TYR A 187 3.89 12.53 -16.84
C TYR A 187 4.77 13.34 -15.90
N PHE A 188 5.78 12.70 -15.33
CA PHE A 188 6.78 13.36 -14.49
C PHE A 188 8.09 13.50 -15.25
N ASN A 189 8.55 14.74 -15.44
CA ASN A 189 9.86 15.07 -15.96
C ASN A 189 10.80 15.59 -14.87
N ALA A 190 10.33 15.68 -13.65
CA ALA A 190 11.04 15.97 -12.42
C ALA A 190 10.19 15.47 -11.25
N ASP A 191 10.76 15.43 -10.05
CA ASP A 191 9.98 15.15 -8.83
C ASP A 191 8.81 16.10 -8.70
N GLY A 192 7.65 15.60 -8.31
CA GLY A 192 6.43 16.41 -8.22
C GLY A 192 5.47 15.93 -7.16
N ASP A 193 4.61 16.85 -6.72
CA ASP A 193 3.59 16.63 -5.69
C ASP A 193 2.19 16.82 -6.28
N ILE A 194 1.28 15.90 -5.96
CA ILE A 194 -0.15 16.06 -6.19
C ILE A 194 -0.85 16.05 -4.82
N SER A 195 -1.40 17.20 -4.46
CA SER A 195 -2.16 17.38 -3.22
C SER A 195 -3.65 17.39 -3.50
N VAL A 196 -4.42 16.66 -2.69
CA VAL A 196 -5.88 16.66 -2.76
C VAL A 196 -6.43 17.15 -1.43
N ASP A 197 -7.28 18.17 -1.48
CA ASP A 197 -7.87 18.78 -0.29
C ASP A 197 -8.79 17.79 0.43
N LYS A 198 -8.94 18.00 1.73
CA LYS A 198 -9.81 17.19 2.58
C LYS A 198 -11.22 17.07 2.01
N ASP A 199 -11.80 15.89 2.15
CA ASP A 199 -13.14 15.53 1.65
C ASP A 199 -13.29 15.57 0.12
N MET A 200 -12.19 15.77 -0.62
CA MET A 200 -12.16 15.71 -2.09
C MET A 200 -11.60 14.36 -2.57
N SER A 201 -12.07 13.91 -3.73
CA SER A 201 -11.58 12.73 -4.42
C SER A 201 -11.36 13.01 -5.89
N SER A 202 -10.17 12.74 -6.38
CA SER A 202 -9.83 12.93 -7.79
C SER A 202 -9.25 11.68 -8.39
N SER A 203 -9.75 11.28 -9.56
CA SER A 203 -9.26 10.11 -10.28
C SER A 203 -8.68 10.46 -11.64
N TRP A 204 -7.56 9.83 -11.98
CA TRP A 204 -6.77 10.06 -13.18
C TRP A 204 -6.59 8.77 -13.98
N ASN A 205 -6.32 8.88 -15.28
CA ASN A 205 -6.19 7.70 -16.14
C ASN A 205 -4.92 6.91 -15.80
N LYS A 206 -3.75 7.42 -16.19
CA LYS A 206 -2.44 6.79 -15.98
C LYS A 206 -1.46 7.76 -15.36
N ILE A 207 -0.45 7.20 -14.69
CA ILE A 207 0.68 7.95 -14.19
C ILE A 207 1.98 7.37 -14.73
N HIS A 208 2.90 8.23 -15.14
CA HIS A 208 4.22 7.85 -15.66
C HIS A 208 5.28 8.69 -14.94
N THR A 209 5.99 8.08 -14.00
CA THR A 209 7.00 8.82 -13.24
C THR A 209 8.41 8.69 -13.81
N GLY A 210 8.69 7.69 -14.64
CA GLY A 210 10.06 7.40 -15.06
C GLY A 210 10.94 7.20 -13.83
N ASP A 211 12.07 7.90 -13.79
CA ASP A 211 13.01 7.85 -12.66
C ASP A 211 12.72 8.86 -11.54
N TYR A 212 11.62 9.61 -11.66
CA TYR A 212 11.29 10.68 -10.72
C TYR A 212 10.35 10.20 -9.62
N LYS A 213 10.36 10.93 -8.50
CA LYS A 213 9.49 10.66 -7.37
C LYS A 213 8.14 11.36 -7.53
N PHE A 214 7.08 10.59 -7.34
CA PHE A 214 5.72 11.09 -7.19
C PHE A 214 5.37 11.13 -5.70
N THR A 215 4.99 12.31 -5.21
CA THR A 215 4.48 12.50 -3.86
C THR A 215 2.99 12.78 -3.89
N LYS A 216 2.20 12.02 -3.12
CA LYS A 216 0.79 12.32 -2.83
C LYS A 216 0.71 12.95 -1.46
N SER A 217 0.15 14.15 -1.41
CA SER A 217 -0.12 14.90 -0.18
C SER A 217 -1.58 15.34 -0.06
N GLY A 218 -1.91 16.08 1.02
CA GLY A 218 -3.28 16.48 1.33
C GLY A 218 -4.14 15.32 1.87
N GLU A 219 -5.19 15.66 2.61
CA GLU A 219 -6.03 14.69 3.33
C GLU A 219 -7.07 13.98 2.44
N GLY A 220 -7.28 14.45 1.21
CA GLY A 220 -8.21 13.85 0.26
C GLY A 220 -7.66 12.60 -0.44
N GLU A 221 -8.42 12.06 -1.36
CA GLU A 221 -8.11 10.83 -2.09
C GLU A 221 -7.66 11.11 -3.53
N LEU A 222 -6.59 10.44 -3.93
CA LEU A 222 -6.15 10.35 -5.33
C LEU A 222 -6.24 8.91 -5.83
N ILE A 223 -6.85 8.72 -6.99
CA ILE A 223 -7.03 7.42 -7.64
C ILE A 223 -6.34 7.44 -9.00
N VAL A 224 -5.47 6.45 -9.27
CA VAL A 224 -4.93 6.15 -10.60
C VAL A 224 -5.62 4.90 -11.12
N ARG A 225 -6.44 5.04 -12.18
CA ARG A 225 -7.42 4.01 -12.58
C ARG A 225 -6.88 2.94 -13.53
N ASN A 226 -5.95 3.30 -14.42
CA ASN A 226 -5.61 2.44 -15.57
C ASN A 226 -4.10 2.17 -15.69
N GLY A 227 -3.38 2.21 -14.59
CA GLY A 227 -1.98 1.81 -14.58
C GLY A 227 -1.01 2.94 -14.94
N GLY A 228 0.03 2.59 -15.67
CA GLY A 228 1.21 3.39 -15.95
C GLY A 228 2.45 2.74 -15.36
N ASP A 229 3.43 3.55 -15.03
CA ASP A 229 4.69 3.11 -14.41
C ASP A 229 5.18 4.08 -13.34
N ALA A 230 5.83 3.55 -12.31
CA ALA A 230 6.46 4.36 -11.28
C ALA A 230 7.70 3.67 -10.71
N SER A 231 8.68 4.46 -10.30
CA SER A 231 9.92 4.00 -9.65
C SER A 231 10.05 4.42 -8.19
N GLU A 232 9.32 5.44 -7.77
CA GLU A 232 9.28 5.90 -6.38
C GLU A 232 7.99 6.69 -6.12
N ILE A 233 7.24 6.26 -5.11
CA ILE A 233 6.02 6.93 -4.68
C ILE A 233 6.09 7.21 -3.18
N SER A 234 5.74 8.42 -2.79
CA SER A 234 5.63 8.84 -1.40
C SER A 234 4.20 9.23 -1.07
N LEU A 235 3.58 8.55 -0.13
CA LEU A 235 2.27 8.93 0.43
C LEU A 235 2.51 9.66 1.75
N MET A 236 2.23 10.96 1.77
CA MET A 236 2.42 11.80 2.95
C MET A 236 1.16 11.90 3.80
N ASN A 237 -0.01 11.88 3.16
CA ASN A 237 -1.29 12.00 3.86
C ASN A 237 -2.47 11.62 2.96
N GLY A 238 -3.66 11.41 3.57
CA GLY A 238 -4.90 11.09 2.87
C GLY A 238 -4.92 9.67 2.31
N ALA A 239 -5.53 9.48 1.15
CA ALA A 239 -5.63 8.18 0.50
C ALA A 239 -5.06 8.20 -0.92
N LEU A 240 -4.35 7.14 -1.27
CA LEU A 240 -3.85 6.89 -2.63
C LEU A 240 -4.29 5.49 -3.07
N THR A 241 -5.00 5.42 -4.17
CA THR A 241 -5.44 4.16 -4.79
C THR A 241 -4.77 3.99 -6.15
N LEU A 242 -4.03 2.91 -6.31
CA LEU A 242 -3.29 2.58 -7.52
C LEU A 242 -3.87 1.30 -8.12
N ILE A 243 -4.40 1.38 -9.33
CA ILE A 243 -5.04 0.26 -10.01
C ILE A 243 -4.21 -0.14 -11.23
N ASN A 244 -3.73 -1.38 -11.26
CA ASN A 244 -2.92 -1.97 -12.34
C ASN A 244 -1.65 -1.18 -12.67
N LEU A 245 -1.06 -0.50 -11.69
CA LEU A 245 0.19 0.23 -11.87
C LEU A 245 1.39 -0.73 -11.85
N ASN A 246 2.29 -0.59 -12.82
CA ASN A 246 3.56 -1.29 -12.83
C ASN A 246 4.61 -0.46 -12.09
N MET A 247 5.06 -0.97 -10.97
CA MET A 247 6.07 -0.31 -10.15
C MET A 247 7.34 -1.13 -10.12
N ASN A 248 8.45 -0.51 -10.54
CA ASN A 248 9.77 -1.13 -10.50
C ASN A 248 10.81 -0.13 -10.03
N SER A 249 11.59 -0.49 -9.03
CA SER A 249 12.66 0.36 -8.51
C SER A 249 13.99 -0.39 -8.42
N GLU A 250 14.99 0.15 -9.09
CA GLU A 250 16.40 -0.21 -8.94
C GLU A 250 17.12 0.69 -7.93
N LYS A 251 16.40 1.63 -7.31
CA LYS A 251 16.93 2.61 -6.36
C LYS A 251 17.31 1.97 -5.02
N GLN A 252 18.15 2.67 -4.26
CA GLN A 252 18.52 2.28 -2.89
C GLN A 252 17.37 2.55 -1.90
N ASP A 253 16.57 3.59 -2.16
CA ASP A 253 15.41 3.93 -1.35
C ASP A 253 14.23 3.00 -1.63
N ALA A 254 13.27 2.97 -0.70
CA ALA A 254 12.07 2.19 -0.88
C ALA A 254 11.25 2.66 -2.07
N LEU A 255 10.62 1.72 -2.79
CA LEU A 255 9.70 2.03 -3.88
C LEU A 255 8.49 2.82 -3.38
N LEU A 256 7.92 2.42 -2.26
CA LEU A 256 6.76 3.04 -1.62
C LEU A 256 7.15 3.54 -0.22
N ASN A 257 7.13 4.85 -0.04
CA ASN A 257 7.34 5.49 1.25
C ASN A 257 5.99 5.97 1.78
N VAL A 258 5.54 5.45 2.92
CA VAL A 258 4.24 5.77 3.50
C VAL A 258 4.47 6.45 4.85
N ASN A 259 4.23 7.76 4.90
CA ASN A 259 4.35 8.51 6.14
C ASN A 259 3.05 8.48 6.94
N ASN A 260 1.93 8.67 6.26
CA ASN A 260 0.61 8.65 6.90
C ASN A 260 -0.46 8.38 5.85
N GLY A 261 -1.59 7.77 6.26
CA GLY A 261 -2.76 7.63 5.40
C GLY A 261 -3.05 6.20 4.95
N VAL A 262 -3.80 6.07 3.87
CA VAL A 262 -4.29 4.81 3.32
C VAL A 262 -3.73 4.60 1.91
N LEU A 263 -3.00 3.51 1.71
CA LEU A 263 -2.49 3.09 0.42
C LEU A 263 -3.25 1.85 -0.06
N ASN A 264 -3.96 1.96 -1.16
CA ASN A 264 -4.64 0.85 -1.81
C ASN A 264 -3.91 0.50 -3.11
N ILE A 265 -3.47 -0.75 -3.24
CA ILE A 265 -2.86 -1.27 -4.47
C ILE A 265 -3.72 -2.43 -4.96
N ILE A 266 -4.28 -2.28 -6.15
CA ILE A 266 -5.21 -3.24 -6.77
C ILE A 266 -4.63 -3.68 -8.10
N GLY A 267 -4.28 -4.96 -8.23
CA GLY A 267 -3.62 -5.49 -9.43
C GLY A 267 -2.24 -4.89 -9.68
N GLY A 268 -1.69 -5.19 -10.86
CA GLY A 268 -0.39 -4.73 -11.29
C GLY A 268 0.78 -5.54 -10.76
N ASP A 269 1.97 -5.15 -11.20
CA ASP A 269 3.25 -5.76 -10.83
C ASP A 269 4.09 -4.78 -10.03
N VAL A 270 4.58 -5.22 -8.89
CA VAL A 270 5.39 -4.40 -7.99
C VAL A 270 6.72 -5.12 -7.73
N SER A 271 7.83 -4.49 -8.08
CA SER A 271 9.15 -5.05 -7.84
C SER A 271 10.13 -4.00 -7.32
N ALA A 272 10.98 -4.38 -6.38
CA ALA A 272 12.02 -3.52 -5.83
C ALA A 272 13.30 -4.31 -5.56
N LYS A 273 14.43 -3.65 -5.79
CA LYS A 273 15.76 -4.19 -5.49
C LYS A 273 16.04 -4.18 -3.99
N ASN A 274 15.58 -3.16 -3.28
CA ASN A 274 15.72 -2.98 -1.83
C ASN A 274 14.37 -3.04 -1.14
N ASP A 275 14.06 -2.11 -0.25
CA ASP A 275 12.78 -2.07 0.43
C ASP A 275 11.62 -1.83 -0.58
N LEU A 276 10.56 -2.61 -0.45
CA LEU A 276 9.36 -2.40 -1.25
C LEU A 276 8.49 -1.30 -0.64
N ILE A 277 8.16 -1.46 0.64
CA ILE A 277 7.31 -0.54 1.41
C ILE A 277 8.04 -0.15 2.70
N TYR A 278 8.30 1.14 2.87
CA TYR A 278 8.82 1.70 4.11
C TYR A 278 7.77 2.60 4.76
N ILE A 279 7.39 2.27 5.98
CA ILE A 279 6.33 2.95 6.72
C ILE A 279 6.96 3.76 7.87
N THR A 280 6.75 5.07 7.84
CA THR A 280 7.30 6.01 8.82
C THR A 280 6.25 6.69 9.68
N GLY A 281 4.98 6.46 9.43
CA GLY A 281 3.86 6.99 10.21
C GLY A 281 2.64 6.06 10.15
N ASP A 282 1.66 6.32 10.97
CA ASP A 282 0.47 5.48 11.12
C ASP A 282 -0.30 5.36 9.80
N SER A 283 -0.44 4.14 9.31
CA SER A 283 -0.91 3.90 7.95
C SER A 283 -1.69 2.61 7.82
N THR A 284 -2.52 2.55 6.79
CA THR A 284 -3.17 1.32 6.33
C THR A 284 -2.74 1.01 4.91
N ILE A 285 -2.25 -0.21 4.69
CA ILE A 285 -1.84 -0.72 3.38
C ILE A 285 -2.79 -1.85 3.00
N ASN A 286 -3.48 -1.69 1.90
CA ASN A 286 -4.39 -2.70 1.35
C ASN A 286 -3.83 -3.22 0.02
N LEU A 287 -3.59 -4.53 -0.05
CA LEU A 287 -3.11 -5.21 -1.26
C LEU A 287 -4.20 -6.17 -1.76
N ASP A 288 -4.62 -5.99 -3.01
CA ASP A 288 -5.61 -6.84 -3.66
C ASP A 288 -5.11 -7.29 -5.03
N ASN A 289 -4.81 -8.57 -5.17
CA ASN A 289 -4.37 -9.20 -6.41
C ASN A 289 -3.14 -8.54 -7.05
N VAL A 290 -2.15 -8.21 -6.23
CA VAL A 290 -0.90 -7.56 -6.64
C VAL A 290 0.20 -8.61 -6.80
N SER A 291 0.90 -8.60 -7.93
CA SER A 291 2.11 -9.40 -8.12
C SER A 291 3.31 -8.69 -7.48
N ILE A 292 3.92 -9.31 -6.48
CA ILE A 292 5.00 -8.70 -5.70
C ILE A 292 6.30 -9.48 -5.88
N LYS A 293 7.40 -8.76 -6.17
CA LYS A 293 8.77 -9.30 -6.18
C LYS A 293 9.69 -8.37 -5.40
N SER A 294 10.37 -8.90 -4.40
CA SER A 294 11.37 -8.16 -3.63
C SER A 294 12.67 -8.95 -3.54
N SER A 295 13.78 -8.33 -3.90
CA SER A 295 15.12 -8.93 -3.74
C SER A 295 15.76 -8.57 -2.40
N GLY A 296 15.21 -7.60 -1.70
CA GLY A 296 15.65 -7.12 -0.39
C GLY A 296 14.56 -7.25 0.67
N ASN A 297 14.46 -6.26 1.54
CA ASN A 297 13.39 -6.19 2.52
C ASN A 297 12.07 -5.86 1.83
N GLY A 298 11.01 -6.60 2.12
CA GLY A 298 9.70 -6.32 1.55
C GLY A 298 9.03 -5.11 2.19
N MET A 299 8.62 -5.27 3.44
CA MET A 299 7.98 -4.22 4.23
C MET A 299 8.79 -3.95 5.50
N ARG A 300 8.99 -2.68 5.81
CA ARG A 300 9.71 -2.25 7.01
C ARG A 300 8.99 -1.09 7.70
N LEU A 301 8.89 -1.15 9.02
CA LEU A 301 8.31 -0.09 9.87
C LEU A 301 9.41 0.61 10.66
N SER A 302 9.31 1.94 10.78
CA SER A 302 10.15 2.73 11.69
C SER A 302 9.63 2.73 13.13
N ASP A 303 10.29 3.44 14.03
CA ASP A 303 9.90 3.55 15.44
C ASP A 303 8.54 4.25 15.64
N ASN A 304 7.80 3.83 16.65
CA ASN A 304 6.53 4.44 17.10
C ASN A 304 5.44 4.49 16.01
N VAL A 305 5.38 3.49 15.15
CA VAL A 305 4.41 3.40 14.05
C VAL A 305 3.38 2.33 14.35
N GLN A 306 2.10 2.66 14.16
CA GLN A 306 0.99 1.71 14.18
C GLN A 306 0.42 1.57 12.78
N SER A 307 0.56 0.40 12.18
CA SER A 307 0.11 0.16 10.82
C SER A 307 -0.69 -1.11 10.68
N THR A 308 -1.58 -1.12 9.69
CA THR A 308 -2.36 -2.28 9.30
C THR A 308 -2.02 -2.67 7.87
N LEU A 309 -1.72 -3.95 7.66
CA LEU A 309 -1.59 -4.58 6.35
C LEU A 309 -2.81 -5.48 6.13
N SER A 310 -3.62 -5.17 5.14
CA SER A 310 -4.79 -5.97 4.76
C SER A 310 -4.55 -6.60 3.39
N LEU A 311 -4.74 -7.91 3.31
CA LEU A 311 -4.49 -8.72 2.14
C LEU A 311 -5.79 -9.37 1.67
N ARG A 312 -6.06 -9.28 0.37
CA ARG A 312 -7.24 -9.88 -0.26
C ARG A 312 -6.86 -10.38 -1.65
N ASN A 313 -7.32 -11.57 -2.02
CA ASN A 313 -6.97 -12.20 -3.30
C ASN A 313 -5.46 -12.14 -3.57
N GLN A 314 -4.66 -12.37 -2.52
CA GLN A 314 -3.24 -12.01 -2.49
C GLN A 314 -2.38 -13.19 -2.12
N TYR A 315 -1.30 -13.40 -2.88
CA TYR A 315 -0.14 -14.18 -2.46
C TYR A 315 1.00 -13.21 -2.13
N THR A 316 1.52 -13.29 -0.93
CA THR A 316 2.60 -12.41 -0.46
C THR A 316 3.68 -13.22 0.24
N ASP A 317 4.91 -13.15 -0.28
CA ASP A 317 6.10 -13.78 0.30
C ASP A 317 7.22 -12.76 0.61
N MET A 318 6.96 -11.46 0.43
CA MET A 318 7.91 -10.41 0.77
C MET A 318 8.28 -10.46 2.26
N PRO A 319 9.56 -10.30 2.62
CA PRO A 319 9.95 -10.20 4.03
C PRO A 319 9.26 -9.02 4.74
N ILE A 320 8.87 -9.22 5.98
CA ILE A 320 8.24 -8.20 6.83
C ILE A 320 9.13 -7.98 8.06
N LEU A 321 9.61 -6.74 8.22
CA LEU A 321 10.51 -6.34 9.29
C LEU A 321 9.83 -5.29 10.19
N VAL A 322 9.60 -5.65 11.44
CA VAL A 322 9.05 -4.74 12.46
C VAL A 322 10.09 -4.61 13.57
N GLU A 323 11.14 -3.86 13.28
CA GLU A 323 12.30 -3.68 14.16
C GLU A 323 12.24 -2.38 14.98
N GLY A 324 11.36 -1.47 14.60
CA GLY A 324 11.20 -0.17 15.27
C GLY A 324 10.69 -0.32 16.70
N LYS A 325 11.19 0.55 17.58
CA LYS A 325 10.72 0.59 18.97
C LYS A 325 9.26 1.01 19.04
N ASN A 326 8.48 0.32 19.86
CA ASN A 326 7.05 0.58 20.08
C ASN A 326 6.21 0.55 18.78
N SER A 327 6.68 -0.16 17.76
CA SER A 327 5.95 -0.29 16.50
C SER A 327 4.99 -1.47 16.54
N ILE A 328 3.82 -1.30 15.94
CA ILE A 328 2.77 -2.30 15.89
C ILE A 328 2.36 -2.49 14.43
N LEU A 329 2.45 -3.73 13.95
CA LEU A 329 1.87 -4.13 12.68
C LEU A 329 0.72 -5.11 12.93
N ASN A 330 -0.47 -4.73 12.48
CA ASN A 330 -1.62 -5.60 12.43
C ASN A 330 -1.79 -6.13 11.00
N ILE A 331 -1.77 -7.46 10.85
CA ILE A 331 -1.93 -8.12 9.55
C ILE A 331 -3.30 -8.79 9.51
N ASN A 332 -4.13 -8.40 8.54
CA ASN A 332 -5.41 -9.03 8.25
C ASN A 332 -5.30 -9.80 6.92
N ALA A 333 -5.30 -11.12 6.99
CA ALA A 333 -5.37 -11.97 5.82
C ALA A 333 -6.83 -12.32 5.53
N GLY A 334 -7.38 -11.71 4.49
CA GLY A 334 -8.77 -11.86 4.08
C GLY A 334 -9.00 -12.97 3.06
N ASP A 335 -10.02 -12.79 2.22
CA ASP A 335 -10.45 -13.77 1.23
C ASP A 335 -9.32 -14.17 0.27
N ASN A 336 -9.22 -15.48 -0.02
CA ASN A 336 -8.29 -16.04 -1.02
C ASN A 336 -6.84 -15.54 -0.85
N THR A 337 -6.38 -15.44 0.38
CA THR A 337 -5.05 -14.93 0.71
C THR A 337 -4.12 -16.05 1.14
N THR A 338 -2.88 -16.00 0.65
CA THR A 338 -1.77 -16.79 1.15
C THR A 338 -0.63 -15.88 1.58
N LEU A 339 -0.40 -15.80 2.88
CA LEU A 339 0.73 -15.08 3.48
C LEU A 339 1.86 -16.08 3.73
N ALA A 340 2.94 -15.95 2.98
CA ALA A 340 4.12 -16.81 3.07
C ALA A 340 5.39 -16.01 3.42
N SER A 341 5.22 -14.81 3.96
CA SER A 341 6.29 -13.89 4.32
C SER A 341 7.07 -14.37 5.54
N ASN A 342 8.38 -14.26 5.48
CA ASN A 342 9.23 -14.33 6.65
C ASN A 342 9.06 -13.04 7.47
N MET A 343 8.82 -13.18 8.76
CA MET A 343 8.58 -12.06 9.67
C MET A 343 9.69 -11.95 10.68
N HIS A 344 10.23 -10.75 10.84
CA HIS A 344 11.22 -10.41 11.86
C HIS A 344 10.71 -9.26 12.71
N LYS A 345 10.78 -9.41 14.01
CA LYS A 345 10.41 -8.37 14.97
C LYS A 345 11.46 -8.20 16.05
N SER A 346 11.58 -6.99 16.59
CA SER A 346 12.32 -6.72 17.81
C SER A 346 11.50 -7.10 19.05
N ASP A 347 12.16 -7.19 20.19
CA ASP A 347 11.48 -7.44 21.47
C ASP A 347 10.53 -6.29 21.88
N GLU A 348 10.80 -5.09 21.40
CA GLU A 348 10.00 -3.87 21.68
C GLU A 348 8.90 -3.61 20.64
N SER A 349 8.78 -4.45 19.61
CA SER A 349 7.76 -4.31 18.56
C SER A 349 6.69 -5.40 18.67
N THR A 350 5.56 -5.19 17.99
CA THR A 350 4.39 -6.06 18.04
C THR A 350 3.94 -6.42 16.62
N ILE A 351 3.72 -7.71 16.39
CA ILE A 351 3.02 -8.22 15.19
C ILE A 351 1.78 -9.00 15.65
N ASN A 352 0.62 -8.52 15.22
CA ASN A 352 -0.65 -9.23 15.41
C ASN A 352 -1.14 -9.75 14.07
N LEU A 353 -1.60 -10.98 14.03
CA LEU A 353 -2.07 -11.64 12.81
C LEU A 353 -3.50 -12.13 12.97
N ASN A 354 -4.33 -11.81 11.99
CA ASN A 354 -5.72 -12.23 11.91
C ASN A 354 -5.97 -12.95 10.57
N LEU A 355 -6.21 -14.26 10.63
CA LEU A 355 -6.71 -15.05 9.51
C LEU A 355 -8.23 -15.00 9.57
N MET A 356 -8.86 -14.30 8.64
CA MET A 356 -10.24 -13.82 8.75
C MET A 356 -11.28 -14.88 8.44
N ASN A 357 -10.95 -15.86 7.58
CA ASN A 357 -11.90 -16.90 7.15
C ASN A 357 -11.18 -18.13 6.59
N ASN A 358 -11.93 -19.15 6.19
CA ASN A 358 -11.40 -20.45 5.74
C ASN A 358 -10.59 -20.40 4.44
N SER A 359 -10.61 -19.32 3.71
CA SER A 359 -9.76 -19.11 2.51
C SER A 359 -8.50 -18.29 2.80
N SER A 360 -8.25 -17.94 4.06
CA SER A 360 -7.05 -17.23 4.51
C SER A 360 -6.00 -18.25 4.94
N ASN A 361 -4.79 -18.18 4.34
CA ASN A 361 -3.71 -19.12 4.60
C ASN A 361 -2.46 -18.39 5.07
N TRP A 362 -1.82 -18.91 6.10
CA TRP A 362 -0.51 -18.48 6.57
C TRP A 362 0.47 -19.64 6.50
N VAL A 363 1.47 -19.52 5.65
CA VAL A 363 2.51 -20.54 5.46
C VAL A 363 3.74 -20.17 6.27
N ILE A 364 4.18 -21.11 7.12
CA ILE A 364 5.35 -20.95 7.98
C ILE A 364 6.45 -21.85 7.45
N SER A 365 7.57 -21.24 7.01
CA SER A 365 8.72 -21.92 6.44
C SER A 365 9.99 -21.83 7.29
N GLN A 366 9.93 -21.07 8.37
CA GLN A 366 11.03 -20.90 9.34
C GLN A 366 10.46 -20.63 10.73
N ARG A 367 11.32 -20.62 11.75
CA ARG A 367 10.93 -20.12 13.06
C ARG A 367 10.28 -18.73 12.93
N THR A 368 9.10 -18.56 13.50
CA THR A 368 8.31 -17.34 13.41
C THR A 368 7.89 -16.89 14.79
N ASP A 369 8.16 -15.62 15.11
CA ASP A 369 7.80 -14.98 16.36
C ASP A 369 6.77 -13.88 16.10
N VAL A 370 5.60 -13.96 16.74
CA VAL A 370 4.51 -12.97 16.68
C VAL A 370 3.91 -12.76 18.06
N ASP A 371 3.06 -11.77 18.22
CA ASP A 371 2.47 -11.43 19.52
C ASP A 371 1.09 -12.05 19.72
N ASN A 372 0.10 -11.69 18.90
CA ASN A 372 -1.24 -12.25 19.02
C ASN A 372 -1.71 -12.81 17.69
N VAL A 373 -2.41 -13.93 17.74
CA VAL A 373 -2.95 -14.62 16.56
C VAL A 373 -4.43 -14.90 16.75
N ARG A 374 -5.24 -14.52 15.76
CA ARG A 374 -6.61 -14.99 15.58
C ARG A 374 -6.66 -15.86 14.34
N ASN A 375 -7.14 -17.10 14.47
CA ASN A 375 -7.15 -18.07 13.39
C ASN A 375 -8.56 -18.57 13.08
N SER A 376 -9.20 -17.94 12.09
CA SER A 376 -10.41 -18.47 11.44
C SER A 376 -10.11 -19.09 10.07
N GLY A 377 -8.83 -19.20 9.72
CA GLY A 377 -8.31 -19.74 8.47
C GLY A 377 -7.42 -20.95 8.67
N ASN A 378 -6.28 -20.96 7.98
CA ASN A 378 -5.37 -22.11 7.96
C ASN A 378 -3.93 -21.64 8.24
N ILE A 379 -3.33 -22.15 9.30
CA ILE A 379 -1.89 -22.05 9.54
C ILE A 379 -1.27 -23.33 9.00
N ILE A 380 -0.26 -23.20 8.11
CA ILE A 380 0.33 -24.34 7.41
C ILE A 380 1.84 -24.26 7.55
N PHE A 381 2.43 -25.19 8.30
CA PHE A 381 3.86 -25.37 8.26
C PHE A 381 4.25 -25.99 6.93
N SER A 382 5.21 -25.38 6.22
CA SER A 382 5.59 -25.82 4.89
C SER A 382 6.11 -27.27 4.94
N PRO A 383 5.95 -28.05 3.84
CA PRO A 383 6.47 -29.41 3.77
C PRO A 383 7.98 -29.44 4.01
N LEU A 384 8.43 -30.45 4.75
CA LEU A 384 9.83 -30.62 5.07
C LEU A 384 10.64 -31.03 3.84
N ASN A 385 11.68 -30.25 3.54
CA ASN A 385 12.72 -30.65 2.59
C ASN A 385 13.94 -31.28 3.28
N LYS A 386 13.96 -31.59 4.52
CA LYS A 386 14.99 -32.24 5.33
C LYS A 386 14.61 -32.03 6.80
N SER A 387 14.52 -32.99 7.60
CA SER A 387 14.52 -33.12 9.07
C SER A 387 14.50 -31.81 9.94
N GLU A 388 14.22 -30.66 9.38
CA GLU A 388 14.12 -29.38 10.10
C GLU A 388 12.65 -29.08 10.38
N PHE A 389 12.32 -28.93 11.66
CA PHE A 389 11.00 -28.56 12.13
C PHE A 389 11.00 -27.11 12.60
N ASN A 390 9.86 -26.45 12.47
CA ASN A 390 9.71 -25.04 12.79
C ASN A 390 8.80 -24.81 14.00
N ASN A 391 9.10 -23.77 14.75
CA ASN A 391 8.27 -23.33 15.84
C ASN A 391 7.55 -22.04 15.45
N LEU A 392 6.24 -21.98 15.71
CA LEU A 392 5.47 -20.75 15.77
C LEU A 392 5.42 -20.29 17.23
N ASN A 393 6.11 -19.22 17.56
CA ASN A 393 6.14 -18.64 18.89
C ASN A 393 5.16 -17.47 18.97
N ILE A 394 4.17 -17.58 19.85
CA ILE A 394 3.15 -16.57 20.10
C ILE A 394 3.38 -16.01 21.51
N LYS A 395 3.88 -14.77 21.60
CA LYS A 395 4.22 -14.13 22.87
C LYS A 395 3.00 -13.79 23.72
N GLY A 396 1.91 -13.43 23.06
CA GLY A 396 0.62 -13.10 23.68
C GLY A 396 -0.40 -14.23 23.55
N ASP A 397 -1.61 -13.88 23.13
CA ASP A 397 -2.76 -14.76 23.10
C ASP A 397 -3.02 -15.36 21.73
N TYR A 398 -3.63 -16.54 21.72
CA TYR A 398 -4.16 -17.21 20.54
C TYR A 398 -5.67 -17.36 20.64
N SER A 399 -6.39 -16.97 19.61
CA SER A 399 -7.83 -17.15 19.49
C SER A 399 -8.14 -18.08 18.30
N GLY A 400 -8.65 -19.27 18.60
CA GLY A 400 -9.16 -20.17 17.59
C GLY A 400 -10.55 -19.72 17.13
N GLY A 401 -10.72 -19.52 15.83
CA GLY A 401 -12.01 -19.19 15.18
C GLY A 401 -12.50 -20.36 14.33
N ASN A 402 -12.39 -21.59 14.82
CA ASN A 402 -12.60 -22.83 14.06
C ASN A 402 -11.65 -23.02 12.87
N GLY A 403 -10.49 -22.42 12.94
CA GLY A 403 -9.46 -22.58 11.94
C GLY A 403 -8.71 -23.91 12.06
N THR A 404 -7.69 -24.07 11.20
CA THR A 404 -6.85 -25.27 11.16
C THR A 404 -5.38 -24.92 11.34
N ILE A 405 -4.60 -25.88 11.84
CA ILE A 405 -3.13 -25.83 11.85
C ILE A 405 -2.62 -27.15 11.29
N THR A 406 -1.83 -27.08 10.22
CA THR A 406 -1.18 -28.25 9.62
C THR A 406 0.27 -28.32 10.07
N LEU A 407 0.65 -29.42 10.72
CA LEU A 407 1.94 -29.65 11.35
C LEU A 407 2.62 -30.90 10.78
N ASN A 408 3.92 -30.81 10.51
CA ASN A 408 4.75 -31.98 10.17
C ASN A 408 5.26 -32.61 11.46
N THR A 409 5.13 -33.91 11.60
CA THR A 409 5.51 -34.63 12.81
C THR A 409 6.12 -35.98 12.45
N VAL A 410 7.28 -36.31 13.02
CA VAL A 410 7.80 -37.68 12.99
C VAL A 410 7.10 -38.47 14.06
N LEU A 411 6.36 -39.49 13.65
CA LEU A 411 5.74 -40.45 14.57
C LEU A 411 6.79 -41.43 15.04
N ASN A 412 7.33 -41.15 16.21
CA ASN A 412 8.34 -41.98 16.89
C ASN A 412 7.92 -42.15 18.36
N LYS A 413 8.82 -42.66 19.19
CA LYS A 413 8.56 -42.81 20.63
C LYS A 413 8.38 -41.46 21.34
N GLY A 414 9.04 -40.41 20.85
CA GLY A 414 9.07 -39.12 21.52
C GLY A 414 9.70 -39.17 22.91
N GLY A 415 9.10 -38.53 23.88
CA GLY A 415 9.57 -38.44 25.25
C GLY A 415 10.52 -37.26 25.46
N ASP A 416 11.82 -37.47 25.43
CA ASP A 416 12.82 -36.41 25.59
C ASP A 416 12.69 -35.31 24.49
N LYS A 417 13.04 -34.08 24.83
CA LYS A 417 12.90 -32.92 23.92
C LYS A 417 13.59 -33.13 22.57
N ASP A 418 14.77 -33.68 22.56
CA ASP A 418 15.57 -33.97 21.35
C ASP A 418 15.00 -35.11 20.49
N GLN A 419 14.09 -35.91 21.03
CA GLN A 419 13.38 -36.96 20.32
C GLN A 419 12.00 -36.55 19.79
N GLN A 420 11.52 -35.37 20.16
CA GLN A 420 10.24 -34.84 19.70
C GLN A 420 10.41 -34.01 18.41
N LEU A 421 10.46 -34.71 17.29
CA LEU A 421 10.72 -34.15 15.96
C LEU A 421 9.39 -33.74 15.33
N SER A 422 8.96 -32.50 15.59
CA SER A 422 7.67 -31.96 15.16
C SER A 422 7.70 -30.43 15.04
N ASP A 423 6.95 -29.92 14.08
CA ASP A 423 6.51 -28.54 14.13
C ASP A 423 5.71 -28.31 15.41
N LYS A 424 5.80 -27.13 15.99
CA LYS A 424 5.16 -26.81 17.27
C LYS A 424 4.56 -25.41 17.27
N VAL A 425 3.44 -25.28 17.97
CA VAL A 425 2.84 -23.98 18.28
C VAL A 425 3.04 -23.71 19.78
N LEU A 426 3.76 -22.65 20.10
CA LEU A 426 4.20 -22.31 21.44
C LEU A 426 3.57 -20.97 21.85
N ILE A 427 2.61 -21.01 22.76
CA ILE A 427 1.77 -19.85 23.13
C ILE A 427 2.07 -19.49 24.59
N LYS A 428 2.63 -18.30 24.82
CA LYS A 428 2.92 -17.84 26.19
C LYS A 428 1.70 -17.28 26.92
N GLY A 429 0.73 -16.75 26.20
CA GLY A 429 -0.53 -16.22 26.74
C GLY A 429 -1.64 -17.28 26.86
N ASN A 430 -2.87 -16.81 26.75
CA ASN A 430 -4.07 -17.64 26.84
C ASN A 430 -4.55 -18.09 25.47
N VAL A 431 -5.32 -19.19 25.47
CA VAL A 431 -6.02 -19.71 24.29
C VAL A 431 -7.50 -19.63 24.50
N SER A 432 -8.22 -19.07 23.51
CA SER A 432 -9.69 -19.11 23.44
C SER A 432 -10.14 -19.78 22.14
N GLY A 433 -11.39 -20.26 22.11
CA GLY A 433 -11.98 -20.90 20.95
C GLY A 433 -11.38 -22.27 20.62
N GLU A 434 -11.71 -22.78 19.45
CA GLU A 434 -11.33 -24.12 18.99
C GLU A 434 -10.52 -24.07 17.68
N THR A 435 -9.59 -25.02 17.54
CA THR A 435 -8.75 -25.18 16.36
C THR A 435 -8.57 -26.66 16.04
N VAL A 436 -8.62 -27.02 14.77
CA VAL A 436 -8.37 -28.37 14.28
C VAL A 436 -6.90 -28.53 13.89
N LEU A 437 -6.23 -29.52 14.45
CA LEU A 437 -4.87 -29.89 14.09
C LEU A 437 -4.87 -30.96 12.99
N LYS A 438 -4.17 -30.68 11.90
CA LYS A 438 -3.92 -31.62 10.81
C LYS A 438 -2.46 -32.04 10.85
N VAL A 439 -2.21 -33.26 11.24
CA VAL A 439 -0.85 -33.80 11.34
C VAL A 439 -0.46 -34.47 10.03
N VAL A 440 0.67 -34.05 9.47
CA VAL A 440 1.32 -34.73 8.33
C VAL A 440 2.36 -35.68 8.91
N PRO A 441 2.07 -36.98 8.94
CA PRO A 441 2.92 -37.98 9.63
C PRO A 441 4.14 -38.33 8.80
N GLN A 442 5.26 -38.51 9.49
CA GLN A 442 6.51 -39.10 8.98
C GLN A 442 6.99 -40.20 9.93
N GLY A 443 7.94 -40.98 9.49
CA GLY A 443 8.50 -42.09 10.31
C GLY A 443 7.63 -43.34 10.29
N ASN A 444 8.03 -44.33 11.08
CA ASN A 444 7.42 -45.66 11.09
C ASN A 444 6.51 -45.93 12.29
N GLY A 445 6.43 -45.00 13.22
CA GLY A 445 5.74 -45.18 14.49
C GLY A 445 6.55 -45.94 15.51
N ASP A 446 6.25 -45.75 16.76
CA ASP A 446 6.77 -46.53 17.90
C ASP A 446 5.81 -46.38 19.07
N ASN A 447 5.87 -47.33 20.01
CA ASN A 447 5.09 -47.24 21.24
C ASN A 447 5.62 -46.14 22.15
N THR A 448 4.80 -45.11 22.40
CA THR A 448 5.17 -43.96 23.23
C THR A 448 5.04 -44.27 24.74
N ALA A 449 4.29 -45.31 25.14
CA ALA A 449 4.05 -45.60 26.54
C ALA A 449 5.34 -46.08 27.24
N SER A 450 5.73 -45.38 28.30
CA SER A 450 6.93 -45.67 29.09
C SER A 450 6.60 -46.17 30.51
N ALA A 451 5.42 -45.87 31.05
CA ALA A 451 5.02 -46.20 32.40
C ALA A 451 4.44 -47.65 32.47
N PRO A 452 4.84 -48.46 33.45
CA PRO A 452 4.23 -49.76 33.64
C PRO A 452 2.77 -49.65 34.11
N GLY A 453 1.93 -50.63 33.74
CA GLY A 453 0.55 -50.73 34.22
C GLY A 453 -0.48 -49.93 33.44
N ASN A 454 -0.22 -49.60 32.15
CA ASN A 454 -1.18 -48.91 31.27
C ASN A 454 -1.65 -47.56 31.80
N ILE A 455 -0.72 -46.75 32.34
CA ILE A 455 -0.98 -45.42 32.88
C ILE A 455 -0.49 -44.36 31.86
N PHE A 456 -1.31 -43.36 31.57
CA PHE A 456 -0.88 -42.21 30.81
C PHE A 456 0.15 -41.36 31.57
N SER A 457 1.20 -40.94 30.90
CA SER A 457 2.25 -40.07 31.43
C SER A 457 2.44 -38.85 30.54
N SER A 458 2.52 -37.66 31.15
CA SER A 458 2.85 -36.42 30.43
C SER A 458 4.29 -36.39 29.88
N ARG A 459 5.12 -37.38 30.21
CA ARG A 459 6.48 -37.54 29.66
C ARG A 459 6.51 -38.29 28.33
N ASP A 460 5.41 -38.94 27.99
CA ASP A 460 5.33 -39.80 26.80
C ASP A 460 4.93 -39.00 25.56
N GLY A 461 5.42 -39.42 24.40
CA GLY A 461 5.00 -38.92 23.12
C GLY A 461 5.57 -37.56 22.73
N ILE A 462 4.79 -36.79 21.96
CA ILE A 462 5.26 -35.62 21.21
C ILE A 462 4.33 -34.46 21.47
N SER A 463 4.82 -33.37 22.03
CA SER A 463 4.07 -32.09 22.16
C SER A 463 3.87 -31.46 20.80
N LEU A 464 2.64 -31.02 20.52
CA LEU A 464 2.28 -30.23 19.34
C LEU A 464 2.01 -28.77 19.69
N VAL A 465 1.31 -28.54 20.79
CA VAL A 465 0.94 -27.20 21.27
C VAL A 465 1.22 -27.10 22.75
N GLN A 466 1.94 -26.06 23.16
CA GLN A 466 2.18 -25.73 24.56
C GLN A 466 1.66 -24.34 24.86
N VAL A 467 0.98 -24.20 26.00
CA VAL A 467 0.32 -22.97 26.44
C VAL A 467 0.82 -22.57 27.83
N GLY A 468 1.34 -21.36 27.98
CA GLY A 468 1.80 -20.83 29.26
C GLY A 468 0.66 -20.27 30.12
N GLY A 469 -0.39 -19.72 29.48
CA GLY A 469 -1.64 -19.30 30.12
C GLY A 469 -2.64 -20.45 30.23
N ASP A 470 -3.91 -20.14 30.07
CA ASP A 470 -4.99 -21.12 30.12
C ASP A 470 -5.54 -21.50 28.73
N ALA A 471 -6.03 -22.71 28.60
CA ALA A 471 -6.70 -23.23 27.41
C ALA A 471 -7.69 -24.32 27.82
N ALA A 472 -8.87 -24.38 27.18
CA ALA A 472 -9.80 -25.48 27.38
C ALA A 472 -9.25 -26.81 26.81
N ASP A 473 -9.71 -27.94 27.33
CA ASP A 473 -9.26 -29.27 26.84
C ASP A 473 -9.59 -29.50 25.37
N ASN A 474 -10.64 -28.89 24.86
CA ASN A 474 -11.10 -28.96 23.48
C ASN A 474 -10.58 -27.80 22.61
N ALA A 475 -9.67 -26.97 23.12
CA ALA A 475 -9.11 -25.85 22.35
C ALA A 475 -8.40 -26.33 21.07
N PHE A 476 -7.75 -27.48 21.14
CA PHE A 476 -7.15 -28.17 20.01
C PHE A 476 -7.64 -29.60 19.92
N LYS A 477 -7.99 -30.04 18.73
CA LYS A 477 -8.42 -31.42 18.44
C LYS A 477 -7.88 -31.87 17.08
N LEU A 478 -7.61 -33.15 16.91
CA LEU A 478 -7.25 -33.72 15.62
C LEU A 478 -8.43 -33.65 14.65
N ASP A 479 -8.13 -33.60 13.34
CA ASP A 479 -9.13 -33.70 12.26
C ASP A 479 -9.73 -35.11 12.13
N ARG A 480 -9.16 -36.07 12.86
CA ARG A 480 -9.57 -37.49 12.91
C ARG A 480 -9.33 -38.09 14.30
N GLU A 481 -9.82 -39.28 14.51
CA GLU A 481 -9.73 -39.91 15.82
C GLU A 481 -8.27 -40.19 16.24
N TYR A 482 -7.44 -40.64 15.31
CA TYR A 482 -6.01 -40.90 15.51
C TYR A 482 -5.19 -40.74 14.23
N ILE A 483 -3.89 -40.56 14.39
CA ILE A 483 -2.92 -40.51 13.31
C ILE A 483 -2.12 -41.81 13.29
N SER A 484 -1.86 -42.38 12.10
CA SER A 484 -1.04 -43.57 11.93
C SER A 484 -0.06 -43.41 10.78
N THR A 485 0.95 -44.27 10.72
CA THR A 485 1.94 -44.32 9.64
C THR A 485 1.46 -45.09 8.41
N GLY A 486 0.26 -45.65 8.46
CA GLY A 486 -0.36 -46.39 7.34
C GLY A 486 -1.48 -47.30 7.82
N THR A 487 -2.19 -47.91 6.85
CA THR A 487 -3.39 -48.72 7.12
C THR A 487 -3.10 -50.02 7.91
N LYS A 488 -1.84 -50.47 7.91
CA LYS A 488 -1.41 -51.67 8.64
C LYS A 488 -0.51 -51.36 9.84
N SER A 489 -0.52 -50.09 10.29
CA SER A 489 0.30 -49.69 11.43
C SER A 489 -0.38 -50.05 12.75
N PRO A 490 0.33 -50.70 13.68
CA PRO A 490 -0.19 -50.94 15.02
C PRO A 490 -0.22 -49.68 15.87
N TYR A 491 0.43 -48.60 15.40
CA TYR A 491 0.62 -47.37 16.17
C TYR A 491 -0.47 -46.37 15.85
N GLN A 492 -1.38 -46.14 16.81
CA GLN A 492 -2.43 -45.11 16.74
C GLN A 492 -2.06 -43.97 17.68
N TYR A 493 -1.71 -42.84 17.12
CA TYR A 493 -1.39 -41.63 17.89
C TYR A 493 -2.64 -40.79 18.09
N ARG A 494 -3.02 -40.56 19.33
CA ARG A 494 -4.18 -39.75 19.75
C ARG A 494 -3.69 -38.52 20.48
N LEU A 495 -4.50 -37.47 20.50
CA LEU A 495 -4.18 -36.21 21.17
C LEU A 495 -4.68 -36.22 22.61
N PHE A 496 -3.79 -35.89 23.54
CA PHE A 496 -4.07 -35.82 24.98
C PHE A 496 -3.69 -34.47 25.53
N THR A 497 -4.45 -33.98 26.51
CA THR A 497 -4.26 -32.69 27.16
C THR A 497 -3.81 -32.91 28.61
N TYR A 498 -2.69 -32.28 28.99
CA TYR A 498 -2.16 -32.27 30.35
C TYR A 498 -2.19 -30.85 30.90
N ARG A 499 -2.53 -30.67 32.18
CA ARG A 499 -2.72 -29.37 32.83
C ARG A 499 -1.98 -29.26 34.15
N GLY A 500 -1.52 -28.06 34.46
CA GLY A 500 -0.98 -27.67 35.77
C GLY A 500 0.11 -28.64 36.22
N ASP A 501 -0.08 -29.24 37.38
CA ASP A 501 0.89 -30.16 37.98
C ASP A 501 1.09 -31.46 37.21
N GLN A 502 0.21 -31.79 36.28
CA GLN A 502 0.35 -32.95 35.41
C GLN A 502 1.36 -32.73 34.28
N VAL A 503 1.72 -31.48 34.00
CA VAL A 503 2.64 -31.15 32.90
C VAL A 503 4.09 -31.47 33.32
N ASP A 504 4.82 -32.21 32.48
CA ASP A 504 6.25 -32.41 32.65
C ASP A 504 7.05 -31.20 32.14
N GLN A 505 7.58 -30.40 33.05
CA GLN A 505 8.35 -29.20 32.72
C GLN A 505 9.73 -29.52 32.06
N GLN A 506 10.21 -30.76 32.07
CA GLN A 506 11.40 -31.16 31.31
C GLN A 506 11.16 -31.11 29.81
N SER A 507 9.90 -31.18 29.37
CA SER A 507 9.48 -31.02 27.97
C SER A 507 9.04 -29.58 27.65
N ASN A 508 9.40 -28.60 28.45
CA ASN A 508 9.05 -27.20 28.21
C ASN A 508 9.81 -26.61 27.02
N PHE A 509 9.09 -26.23 25.97
CA PHE A 509 9.59 -25.53 24.78
C PHE A 509 9.31 -24.00 24.82
N LEU A 510 8.57 -23.49 25.82
CA LEU A 510 8.27 -22.07 25.99
C LEU A 510 9.46 -21.23 26.47
N GLY A 511 10.53 -21.88 26.89
CA GLY A 511 11.73 -21.21 27.44
C GLY A 511 11.58 -20.85 28.90
N ASP A 512 11.51 -19.56 29.20
CA ASP A 512 11.47 -19.00 30.56
C ASP A 512 10.10 -19.11 31.25
N LYS A 513 9.03 -19.33 30.50
CA LYS A 513 7.67 -19.46 31.02
C LYS A 513 7.28 -20.92 31.26
N PRO A 514 6.71 -21.30 32.41
CA PRO A 514 6.19 -22.64 32.64
C PRO A 514 5.07 -22.99 31.65
N VAL A 515 5.01 -24.25 31.26
CA VAL A 515 3.88 -24.80 30.49
C VAL A 515 2.73 -25.10 31.44
N ASN A 516 1.57 -24.50 31.23
CA ASN A 516 0.36 -24.79 31.99
C ASN A 516 -0.55 -25.81 31.32
N VAL A 517 -0.60 -25.81 29.99
CA VAL A 517 -1.38 -26.78 29.20
C VAL A 517 -0.53 -27.32 28.06
N ASP A 518 -0.44 -28.63 27.95
CA ASP A 518 0.35 -29.34 26.93
C ASP A 518 -0.55 -30.30 26.14
N PHE A 519 -0.61 -30.11 24.82
CA PHE A 519 -1.36 -30.98 23.90
C PHE A 519 -0.35 -31.89 23.21
N ARG A 520 -0.43 -33.21 23.50
CA ARG A 520 0.58 -34.21 23.11
C ARG A 520 -0.03 -35.35 22.31
N LEU A 521 0.70 -35.82 21.31
CA LEU A 521 0.43 -37.09 20.63
C LEU A 521 1.04 -38.24 21.41
N GLN A 522 0.23 -39.25 21.70
CA GLN A 522 0.66 -40.49 22.34
C GLN A 522 -0.03 -41.67 21.70
N THR A 523 0.63 -42.82 21.67
CA THR A 523 0.02 -44.06 21.22
C THR A 523 -0.99 -44.58 22.24
N ALA A 524 -2.20 -44.86 21.77
CA ALA A 524 -3.28 -45.40 22.57
C ALA A 524 -4.25 -46.18 21.67
N TYR A 525 -4.90 -47.19 22.22
CA TYR A 525 -5.87 -48.04 21.55
C TYR A 525 -7.18 -48.12 22.34
N LEU A 526 -8.23 -48.61 21.71
CA LEU A 526 -9.47 -48.93 22.38
C LEU A 526 -9.48 -50.39 22.81
N ASP A 527 -9.69 -50.64 24.10
CA ASP A 527 -9.88 -51.99 24.62
C ASP A 527 -11.24 -52.58 24.22
N SER A 528 -11.48 -53.82 24.54
CA SER A 528 -12.75 -54.50 24.24
C SER A 528 -14.00 -53.86 24.85
N SER A 529 -13.80 -53.03 25.85
CA SER A 529 -14.86 -52.24 26.51
C SER A 529 -15.03 -50.82 25.94
N GLY A 530 -14.20 -50.47 24.97
CA GLY A 530 -14.19 -49.13 24.36
C GLY A 530 -13.43 -48.06 25.15
N ASN A 531 -12.64 -48.43 26.15
CA ASN A 531 -11.80 -47.50 26.90
C ASN A 531 -10.50 -47.21 26.14
N VAL A 532 -10.03 -45.98 26.22
CA VAL A 532 -8.73 -45.56 25.67
C VAL A 532 -7.63 -45.99 26.61
N VAL A 533 -6.69 -46.79 26.11
CA VAL A 533 -5.59 -47.39 26.88
C VAL A 533 -4.24 -47.00 26.26
N PRO A 534 -3.23 -46.56 27.08
CA PRO A 534 -1.91 -46.22 26.55
C PRO A 534 -1.19 -47.43 25.93
N GLY A 535 -0.49 -47.14 24.84
CA GLY A 535 0.36 -48.14 24.18
C GLY A 535 -0.25 -48.70 22.90
N VAL A 536 0.13 -49.91 22.57
CA VAL A 536 -0.27 -50.61 21.35
C VAL A 536 -1.20 -51.76 21.71
N ASP A 537 -2.24 -51.94 20.91
CA ASP A 537 -3.17 -53.06 21.09
C ASP A 537 -2.42 -54.41 21.08
N PRO A 538 -2.45 -55.15 22.17
CA PRO A 538 -1.75 -56.44 22.25
C PRO A 538 -2.29 -57.49 21.27
N ASP A 539 -3.53 -57.35 20.82
CA ASP A 539 -4.19 -58.30 19.91
C ASP A 539 -4.02 -57.90 18.43
N TYR A 540 -3.35 -56.78 18.13
CA TYR A 540 -3.13 -56.32 16.75
C TYR A 540 -2.45 -57.36 15.85
N ASN A 541 -1.45 -58.08 16.38
CA ASN A 541 -0.72 -59.10 15.63
C ASN A 541 -1.52 -60.41 15.44
N ASN A 542 -2.49 -60.69 16.29
CA ASN A 542 -3.35 -61.86 16.18
C ASN A 542 -4.42 -61.71 15.09
N SER A 543 -5.00 -60.52 14.94
CA SER A 543 -6.01 -60.24 13.91
C SER A 543 -5.44 -60.24 12.48
N ASN A 544 -4.13 -59.98 12.29
CA ASN A 544 -3.48 -60.03 10.97
C ASN A 544 -3.02 -61.42 10.56
N ASN A 545 -2.89 -62.36 11.49
CA ASN A 545 -2.55 -63.77 11.20
C ASN A 545 -3.78 -64.61 10.84
N GLU A 546 -4.97 -64.25 11.25
CA GLU A 546 -6.20 -64.99 10.92
C GLU A 546 -6.69 -64.73 9.49
N ASN A 547 -6.29 -63.63 8.84
CA ASN A 547 -6.66 -63.28 7.45
C ASN A 547 -5.62 -63.78 6.44
N GLY A 548 -4.58 -64.47 6.84
CA GLY A 548 -3.48 -64.95 5.97
C GLY A 548 -3.58 -66.45 5.55
N ASN A 549 -4.59 -67.16 6.00
CA ASN A 549 -4.83 -68.57 5.63
C ASN A 549 -6.27 -68.73 5.13
N GLY A 550 -6.50 -68.35 3.89
CA GLY A 550 -7.75 -68.59 3.18
C GLY A 550 -7.54 -68.46 1.68
#